data_c4a3ee5329ea3184ff198794c9968d69
#
_entry.id   c4a3ee5329ea3184ff198794c9968d69
#
_cell.length_a   1.000
_cell.length_b   1.000
_cell.length_c   1.000
_cell.angle_alpha   90.00
_cell.angle_beta   90.00
_cell.angle_gamma   90.00
#
_symmetry.space_group_name_H-M   'P 1'
#
loop_
_entity.id
_entity.type
_entity.pdbx_description
1 polymer ?
#
loop_
_entity_poly.entity_id
_entity_poly.type
_entity_poly.pdbx_seq_one_letter_code
_entity_poly.pdbx_strand_id
1 'polypeptide(L)'
;MKFINRYSAIALAVGLLTLNMNAQAETVSLNTNTASQTSAEIQVLQQGQWDNFNKQHLDAMITKAKQSPAHSYYAVFDFDNTTAFLDIEEAVMIYQLEHLLFAMTPQELKSVIFKDIPAADFSADFNNKDGKPVNIDKVGADILESYQWLYDNYDGLKGDKPLSEIKKSPHYQNFITKMRYLYAAIGGTFDHAVSYPWVTYLFMNMTPEQVAGITAKTIEWQKSEPVEGVVWESPASLPGQAGVVETDWHNGFRLVPEMQDLYQVLQKSGIDVYVISASNLEVIKSIVTQAPYSVPESQVFAMHLLRTKDNKLTSDLDPVYPQTQGKGKTETIRKFIQNKYAGKGPLLVAGDSEGDQNMMSDFPDTEVVLIINRLRSPDTIIGQLSKQAVKEHGQKDAKVLLQGRNDSTGVFVPSQLHTPLGAKEGRALK
;
A
#
# COMPACT_ATOMS: atom_id res chain seq x y z
N MET A 1 -56.32 6.35 -8.80
CA MET A 1 -56.47 4.93 -8.44
C MET A 1 -55.29 4.59 -7.56
N LYS A 2 -55.33 4.69 -6.24
CA LYS A 2 -55.74 3.69 -5.21
C LYS A 2 -55.13 2.32 -5.56
N PHE A 3 -54.26 1.69 -4.82
CA PHE A 3 -54.21 1.14 -3.47
C PHE A 3 -52.91 0.31 -3.36
N ILE A 4 -52.29 -0.17 -2.32
CA ILE A 4 -52.54 -0.29 -0.84
C ILE A 4 -51.23 -0.69 -0.18
N ASN A 5 -50.97 -0.17 1.01
CA ASN A 5 -50.01 -0.62 2.03
C ASN A 5 -50.33 -2.04 2.58
N ARG A 6 -49.33 -2.83 2.91
CA ARG A 6 -49.44 -3.83 3.96
C ARG A 6 -48.18 -3.93 4.79
N TYR A 7 -48.28 -3.42 6.01
CA TYR A 7 -47.43 -3.80 7.13
C TYR A 7 -47.90 -5.12 7.70
N SER A 8 -46.97 -5.98 8.12
CA SER A 8 -47.27 -7.08 9.05
C SER A 8 -46.24 -7.07 10.16
N ALA A 9 -46.71 -6.72 11.34
CA ALA A 9 -46.06 -6.88 12.62
C ALA A 9 -46.21 -8.33 13.09
N ILE A 10 -45.15 -8.92 13.65
CA ILE A 10 -45.21 -10.16 14.42
C ILE A 10 -44.74 -9.84 15.84
N ALA A 11 -45.63 -10.16 16.76
CA ALA A 11 -45.56 -9.88 18.18
C ALA A 11 -44.67 -10.91 18.93
N LEU A 12 -44.04 -10.39 19.98
CA LEU A 12 -43.32 -11.14 21.04
C LEU A 12 -44.30 -12.02 21.85
N ALA A 13 -43.90 -13.23 22.13
CA ALA A 13 -44.47 -14.03 23.22
C ALA A 13 -43.41 -14.34 24.28
N VAL A 14 -43.61 -13.78 25.45
CA VAL A 14 -42.83 -14.05 26.70
C VAL A 14 -43.46 -15.25 27.38
N GLY A 15 -42.67 -16.26 27.64
CA GLY A 15 -43.07 -17.41 28.49
C GLY A 15 -42.19 -17.47 29.74
N LEU A 16 -42.76 -17.02 30.88
CA LEU A 16 -42.22 -17.27 32.21
C LEU A 16 -42.53 -18.72 32.60
N LEU A 17 -41.53 -19.45 33.07
CA LEU A 17 -41.71 -20.65 33.87
C LEU A 17 -40.87 -20.52 35.12
N THR A 18 -41.57 -20.27 36.22
CA THR A 18 -41.09 -20.38 37.60
C THR A 18 -41.18 -21.84 38.08
N LEU A 19 -40.12 -22.36 38.63
CA LEU A 19 -40.17 -23.54 39.52
C LEU A 19 -39.23 -23.33 40.69
N ASN A 20 -39.85 -23.44 41.86
CA ASN A 20 -39.29 -23.26 43.20
C ASN A 20 -38.68 -24.55 43.76
N MET A 21 -37.78 -24.34 44.75
CA MET A 21 -37.48 -25.13 45.94
C MET A 21 -36.52 -26.30 45.74
N ASN A 22 -35.51 -26.55 46.56
CA ASN A 22 -35.36 -26.40 48.00
C ASN A 22 -33.90 -26.39 48.41
N ALA A 23 -33.62 -25.78 49.54
CA ALA A 23 -32.34 -25.70 50.22
C ALA A 23 -31.90 -27.02 50.83
N GLN A 24 -30.59 -27.28 50.83
CA GLN A 24 -29.91 -27.89 51.98
C GLN A 24 -28.49 -27.35 52.07
N ALA A 25 -28.16 -26.77 53.19
CA ALA A 25 -26.88 -26.28 53.58
C ALA A 25 -25.96 -27.42 54.03
N GLU A 26 -24.79 -27.52 53.48
CA GLU A 26 -23.64 -28.11 54.15
C GLU A 26 -22.43 -27.19 54.00
N THR A 27 -22.02 -26.65 55.13
CA THR A 27 -20.78 -25.87 55.28
C THR A 27 -19.58 -26.80 55.27
N VAL A 28 -18.74 -26.68 54.30
CA VAL A 28 -17.34 -27.12 54.41
C VAL A 28 -16.44 -25.94 53.95
N SER A 29 -15.83 -25.34 54.97
CA SER A 29 -14.75 -24.39 54.76
C SER A 29 -13.49 -25.14 54.38
N LEU A 30 -12.94 -24.84 53.22
CA LEU A 30 -11.55 -25.09 52.89
C LEU A 30 -10.99 -23.89 52.11
N ASN A 31 -10.20 -23.13 52.83
CA ASN A 31 -9.26 -22.18 52.27
C ASN A 31 -8.30 -22.90 51.31
N THR A 32 -8.35 -22.55 50.04
CA THR A 32 -7.18 -22.61 49.19
C THR A 32 -7.21 -21.39 48.27
N ASN A 33 -6.40 -20.40 48.63
CA ASN A 33 -5.92 -19.38 47.71
C ASN A 33 -5.15 -20.07 46.58
N THR A 34 -5.83 -20.42 45.52
CA THR A 34 -5.23 -20.65 44.21
C THR A 34 -5.49 -19.38 43.39
N ALA A 35 -4.51 -18.50 43.39
CA ALA A 35 -4.42 -17.47 42.37
C ALA A 35 -4.47 -18.18 41.01
N SER A 36 -5.61 -18.11 40.34
CA SER A 36 -5.70 -18.38 38.90
C SER A 36 -4.78 -17.40 38.20
N GLN A 37 -3.53 -17.79 38.04
CA GLN A 37 -2.74 -17.29 36.92
C GLN A 37 -3.47 -17.78 35.66
N THR A 38 -4.35 -16.95 35.10
CA THR A 38 -4.71 -17.07 33.72
C THR A 38 -3.39 -16.97 32.95
N SER A 39 -2.87 -18.11 32.51
CA SER A 39 -1.82 -18.17 31.51
C SER A 39 -2.38 -17.38 30.30
N ALA A 40 -1.90 -16.16 30.13
CA ALA A 40 -2.21 -15.40 28.91
C ALA A 40 -1.83 -16.31 27.74
N GLU A 41 -2.83 -16.72 26.99
CA GLU A 41 -2.67 -17.60 25.84
C GLU A 41 -1.62 -16.93 24.93
N ILE A 42 -0.51 -17.63 24.69
CA ILE A 42 0.57 -17.10 23.85
C ILE A 42 -0.02 -17.00 22.44
N GLN A 43 -0.36 -15.79 22.03
CA GLN A 43 -0.89 -15.56 20.70
C GLN A 43 0.26 -15.70 19.71
N VAL A 44 0.18 -16.69 18.85
CA VAL A 44 1.12 -16.99 17.76
C VAL A 44 0.48 -16.65 16.43
N LEU A 45 1.31 -16.42 15.43
CA LEU A 45 0.85 -16.20 14.06
C LEU A 45 0.13 -17.44 13.53
N GLN A 46 -0.90 -17.22 12.71
CA GLN A 46 -1.48 -18.30 11.91
C GLN A 46 -0.45 -18.82 10.91
N GLN A 47 -0.51 -20.12 10.56
CA GLN A 47 0.46 -20.67 9.61
C GLN A 47 0.35 -20.02 8.24
N GLY A 48 -0.84 -19.88 7.67
CA GLY A 48 -1.02 -19.33 6.34
C GLY A 48 -0.01 -19.92 5.33
N GLN A 49 0.57 -19.04 4.50
CA GLN A 49 1.62 -19.38 3.56
C GLN A 49 3.00 -18.86 4.01
N TRP A 50 3.19 -18.63 5.31
CA TRP A 50 4.52 -18.32 5.83
C TRP A 50 5.52 -19.45 5.55
N ASP A 51 6.76 -19.09 5.19
CA ASP A 51 7.88 -19.99 5.39
C ASP A 51 7.95 -20.39 6.87
N ASN A 52 8.07 -21.70 7.15
CA ASN A 52 8.02 -22.23 8.52
C ASN A 52 9.10 -21.62 9.43
N PHE A 53 10.30 -21.41 8.90
CA PHE A 53 11.39 -20.82 9.64
C PHE A 53 11.12 -19.34 9.96
N ASN A 54 10.63 -18.58 8.99
CA ASN A 54 10.25 -17.17 9.19
C ASN A 54 9.18 -17.04 10.27
N LYS A 55 8.13 -17.86 10.19
CA LYS A 55 7.05 -17.87 11.20
C LYS A 55 7.59 -18.15 12.59
N GLN A 56 8.43 -19.19 12.76
CA GLN A 56 9.01 -19.55 14.06
C GLN A 56 9.87 -18.41 14.63
N HIS A 57 10.62 -17.70 13.79
CA HIS A 57 11.41 -16.54 14.22
C HIS A 57 10.54 -15.36 14.66
N LEU A 58 9.51 -15.04 13.90
CA LEU A 58 8.56 -14.00 14.26
C LEU A 58 7.82 -14.34 15.58
N ASP A 59 7.35 -15.57 15.72
CA ASP A 59 6.68 -16.04 16.97
C ASP A 59 7.63 -15.97 18.19
N ALA A 60 8.90 -16.34 18.01
CA ALA A 60 9.90 -16.27 19.08
C ALA A 60 10.21 -14.82 19.47
N MET A 61 10.38 -13.92 18.51
CA MET A 61 10.57 -12.48 18.73
C MET A 61 9.38 -11.89 19.49
N ILE A 62 8.15 -12.16 19.04
CA ILE A 62 6.92 -11.66 19.66
C ILE A 62 6.80 -12.19 21.11
N THR A 63 7.05 -13.49 21.31
CA THR A 63 7.00 -14.12 22.64
C THR A 63 8.01 -13.50 23.60
N LYS A 64 9.22 -13.20 23.14
CA LYS A 64 10.26 -12.52 23.91
C LYS A 64 9.83 -11.07 24.24
N ALA A 65 9.30 -10.34 23.29
CA ALA A 65 8.88 -8.96 23.48
C ALA A 65 7.74 -8.83 24.53
N LYS A 66 6.82 -9.81 24.58
CA LYS A 66 5.75 -9.87 25.61
C LYS A 66 6.23 -9.97 27.06
N GLN A 67 7.50 -10.29 27.28
CA GLN A 67 8.08 -10.31 28.64
C GLN A 67 8.42 -8.88 29.12
N SER A 68 8.41 -7.90 28.25
CA SER A 68 8.62 -6.49 28.54
C SER A 68 7.27 -5.77 28.73
N PRO A 69 7.25 -4.59 29.38
CA PRO A 69 6.05 -3.77 29.44
C PRO A 69 5.48 -3.49 28.04
N ALA A 70 4.14 -3.47 27.92
CA ALA A 70 3.50 -3.09 26.65
C ALA A 70 3.99 -1.73 26.16
N HIS A 71 4.05 -1.57 24.86
CA HIS A 71 4.52 -0.35 24.19
C HIS A 71 6.02 -0.03 24.45
N SER A 72 6.82 -1.04 24.82
CA SER A 72 8.29 -0.90 24.92
C SER A 72 9.01 -1.11 23.59
N TYR A 73 8.33 -1.66 22.62
CA TYR A 73 8.84 -1.99 21.29
C TYR A 73 7.89 -1.51 20.20
N TYR A 74 8.43 -1.34 19.02
CA TYR A 74 7.67 -1.03 17.80
C TYR A 74 8.18 -1.81 16.60
N ALA A 75 7.28 -2.04 15.65
CA ALA A 75 7.57 -2.60 14.34
C ALA A 75 7.28 -1.55 13.26
N VAL A 76 8.03 -1.56 12.18
CA VAL A 76 7.87 -0.65 11.05
C VAL A 76 7.67 -1.44 9.76
N PHE A 77 6.64 -1.11 9.02
CA PHE A 77 6.27 -1.77 7.78
C PHE A 77 6.22 -0.77 6.62
N ASP A 78 6.78 -1.15 5.50
CA ASP A 78 6.37 -0.62 4.21
C ASP A 78 4.99 -1.19 3.83
N PHE A 79 4.29 -0.53 2.87
CA PHE A 79 2.95 -0.98 2.49
C PHE A 79 2.94 -1.71 1.14
N ASP A 80 3.32 -1.04 0.08
CA ASP A 80 3.21 -1.55 -1.28
C ASP A 80 4.22 -2.68 -1.55
N ASN A 81 3.73 -3.81 -2.07
CA ASN A 81 4.51 -5.03 -2.26
C ASN A 81 5.10 -5.66 -0.98
N THR A 82 4.88 -5.07 0.18
CA THR A 82 5.28 -5.57 1.50
C THR A 82 4.09 -6.04 2.32
N THR A 83 3.24 -5.09 2.74
CA THR A 83 2.00 -5.36 3.49
C THR A 83 0.86 -5.80 2.55
N ALA A 84 0.90 -5.32 1.32
CA ALA A 84 0.01 -5.70 0.25
C ALA A 84 0.80 -6.31 -0.93
N PHE A 85 0.13 -7.00 -1.81
CA PHE A 85 0.64 -7.44 -3.09
C PHE A 85 0.32 -6.41 -4.15
N LEU A 86 1.30 -6.01 -4.94
CA LEU A 86 1.33 -4.86 -5.85
C LEU A 86 1.25 -3.50 -5.13
N ASP A 87 1.15 -2.45 -5.91
CA ASP A 87 1.19 -1.06 -5.51
C ASP A 87 -0.21 -0.47 -5.51
N ILE A 88 -0.67 0.02 -4.35
CA ILE A 88 -2.01 0.61 -4.23
C ILE A 88 -2.07 1.98 -4.90
N GLU A 89 -1.00 2.77 -4.87
CA GLU A 89 -0.97 4.09 -5.51
C GLU A 89 -1.12 3.95 -7.03
N GLU A 90 -0.41 2.98 -7.65
CA GLU A 90 -0.57 2.67 -9.07
C GLU A 90 -1.99 2.20 -9.37
N ALA A 91 -2.56 1.29 -8.58
CA ALA A 91 -3.92 0.81 -8.77
C ALA A 91 -4.95 1.94 -8.66
N VAL A 92 -4.79 2.86 -7.69
CA VAL A 92 -5.64 4.04 -7.52
C VAL A 92 -5.49 4.99 -8.71
N MET A 93 -4.27 5.23 -9.19
CA MET A 93 -4.02 6.03 -10.40
C MET A 93 -4.75 5.44 -11.61
N ILE A 94 -4.66 4.12 -11.86
CA ILE A 94 -5.35 3.46 -12.97
C ILE A 94 -6.87 3.63 -12.83
N TYR A 95 -7.43 3.41 -11.64
CA TYR A 95 -8.85 3.59 -11.38
C TYR A 95 -9.28 5.05 -11.62
N GLN A 96 -8.48 6.01 -11.17
CA GLN A 96 -8.70 7.44 -11.35
C GLN A 96 -8.68 7.82 -12.84
N LEU A 97 -7.72 7.28 -13.61
CA LEU A 97 -7.64 7.47 -15.06
C LEU A 97 -8.84 6.88 -15.79
N GLU A 98 -9.19 5.62 -15.53
CA GLU A 98 -10.30 4.94 -16.19
C GLU A 98 -11.67 5.56 -15.92
N HIS A 99 -11.83 6.22 -14.78
CA HIS A 99 -13.08 6.86 -14.37
C HIS A 99 -13.03 8.39 -14.47
N LEU A 100 -11.92 8.97 -14.96
CA LEU A 100 -11.69 10.42 -15.06
C LEU A 100 -11.99 11.17 -13.75
N LEU A 101 -11.53 10.61 -12.62
CA LEU A 101 -11.77 11.15 -11.28
C LEU A 101 -10.71 12.21 -10.93
N PHE A 102 -10.82 13.38 -11.54
CA PHE A 102 -9.94 14.52 -11.30
C PHE A 102 -10.75 15.73 -10.81
N ALA A 103 -10.19 16.48 -9.85
CA ALA A 103 -10.79 17.70 -9.31
C ALA A 103 -10.06 18.96 -9.81
N MET A 104 -9.38 18.86 -10.94
CA MET A 104 -8.52 19.90 -11.50
C MET A 104 -9.11 20.48 -12.78
N THR A 105 -8.96 21.79 -12.98
CA THR A 105 -9.08 22.43 -14.29
C THR A 105 -7.90 22.06 -15.18
N PRO A 106 -7.99 22.23 -16.50
CA PRO A 106 -6.84 22.00 -17.39
C PRO A 106 -5.57 22.79 -17.02
N GLN A 107 -5.73 24.02 -16.52
CA GLN A 107 -4.61 24.83 -16.05
C GLN A 107 -3.96 24.27 -14.79
N GLU A 108 -4.76 23.76 -13.85
CA GLU A 108 -4.25 23.11 -12.62
C GLU A 108 -3.57 21.79 -12.97
N LEU A 109 -4.15 20.96 -13.85
CA LEU A 109 -3.50 19.74 -14.33
C LEU A 109 -2.14 20.06 -14.97
N LYS A 110 -2.05 21.13 -15.78
CA LYS A 110 -0.78 21.58 -16.33
C LYS A 110 0.26 21.84 -15.24
N SER A 111 -0.12 22.55 -14.19
CA SER A 111 0.80 22.84 -13.08
C SER A 111 1.28 21.57 -12.35
N VAL A 112 0.45 20.53 -12.30
CA VAL A 112 0.76 19.25 -11.67
C VAL A 112 1.68 18.39 -12.53
N ILE A 113 1.33 18.16 -13.81
CA ILE A 113 2.06 17.20 -14.64
C ILE A 113 3.47 17.66 -15.01
N PHE A 114 3.73 18.97 -15.02
CA PHE A 114 5.06 19.54 -15.26
C PHE A 114 5.87 19.79 -13.98
N LYS A 115 5.27 19.56 -12.81
CA LYS A 115 5.90 19.92 -11.54
C LYS A 115 7.16 19.11 -11.29
N ASP A 116 8.27 19.82 -11.11
CA ASP A 116 9.58 19.28 -10.73
C ASP A 116 10.17 18.28 -11.75
N ILE A 117 9.59 18.17 -12.95
CA ILE A 117 10.07 17.27 -14.01
C ILE A 117 11.13 17.98 -14.85
N PRO A 118 12.36 17.43 -14.98
CA PRO A 118 13.37 17.97 -15.88
C PRO A 118 12.92 17.94 -17.36
N ALA A 119 13.28 18.98 -18.11
CA ALA A 119 12.94 19.08 -19.54
C ALA A 119 13.77 18.16 -20.47
N ALA A 120 14.64 17.30 -19.91
CA ALA A 120 15.43 16.34 -20.67
C ALA A 120 14.55 15.25 -21.31
N ASP A 121 15.03 14.64 -22.38
CA ASP A 121 14.40 13.46 -22.95
C ASP A 121 14.40 12.32 -21.92
N PHE A 122 13.32 11.54 -21.91
CA PHE A 122 13.24 10.32 -21.11
C PHE A 122 14.25 9.28 -21.60
N SER A 123 14.54 8.28 -20.77
CA SER A 123 15.46 7.21 -21.15
C SER A 123 15.00 6.53 -22.45
N ALA A 124 15.93 5.92 -23.18
CA ALA A 124 15.64 5.32 -24.49
C ALA A 124 14.58 4.21 -24.44
N ASP A 125 14.35 3.61 -23.27
CA ASP A 125 13.30 2.62 -23.05
C ASP A 125 11.89 3.21 -23.18
N PHE A 126 11.79 4.55 -23.08
CA PHE A 126 10.55 5.32 -23.26
C PHE A 126 10.48 6.08 -24.59
N ASN A 127 11.24 5.68 -25.58
CA ASN A 127 11.03 6.20 -26.95
C ASN A 127 9.65 5.79 -27.44
N ASN A 128 9.05 6.64 -28.30
CA ASN A 128 7.77 6.33 -28.92
C ASN A 128 7.87 5.13 -29.89
N LYS A 129 6.76 4.68 -30.45
CA LYS A 129 6.72 3.52 -31.37
C LYS A 129 7.55 3.69 -32.64
N ASP A 130 7.90 4.93 -33.04
CA ASP A 130 8.81 5.23 -34.13
C ASP A 130 10.30 5.26 -33.70
N GLY A 131 10.60 4.96 -32.43
CA GLY A 131 11.94 5.01 -31.86
C GLY A 131 12.46 6.46 -31.61
N LYS A 132 11.57 7.46 -31.58
CA LYS A 132 11.95 8.87 -31.35
C LYS A 132 11.89 9.20 -29.85
N PRO A 133 12.86 10.03 -29.36
CA PRO A 133 12.85 10.48 -27.97
C PRO A 133 11.61 11.29 -27.61
N VAL A 134 11.08 11.03 -26.42
CA VAL A 134 9.96 11.74 -25.80
C VAL A 134 10.47 12.46 -24.56
N ASN A 135 9.87 13.61 -24.26
CA ASN A 135 10.12 14.37 -23.03
C ASN A 135 8.81 14.97 -22.52
N ILE A 136 8.88 15.61 -21.34
CA ILE A 136 7.71 16.18 -20.69
C ILE A 136 6.98 17.21 -21.57
N ASP A 137 7.70 18.02 -22.37
CA ASP A 137 7.08 19.05 -23.20
C ASP A 137 6.16 18.42 -24.26
N LYS A 138 6.63 17.36 -24.91
CA LYS A 138 5.87 16.67 -25.96
C LYS A 138 4.67 15.92 -25.38
N VAL A 139 4.89 15.03 -24.40
CA VAL A 139 3.81 14.22 -23.84
C VAL A 139 2.84 15.04 -23.01
N GLY A 140 3.34 16.06 -22.30
CA GLY A 140 2.51 16.99 -21.52
C GLY A 140 1.58 17.82 -22.41
N ALA A 141 2.06 18.29 -23.59
CA ALA A 141 1.20 18.98 -24.56
C ALA A 141 0.03 18.09 -25.01
N ASP A 142 0.31 16.83 -25.34
CA ASP A 142 -0.70 15.88 -25.81
C ASP A 142 -1.71 15.49 -24.70
N ILE A 143 -1.24 15.34 -23.46
CA ILE A 143 -2.08 15.12 -22.28
C ILE A 143 -3.03 16.29 -22.09
N LEU A 144 -2.52 17.53 -22.14
CA LEU A 144 -3.32 18.74 -21.91
C LEU A 144 -4.35 18.97 -23.01
N GLU A 145 -4.00 18.73 -24.26
CA GLU A 145 -4.97 18.80 -25.38
C GLU A 145 -6.12 17.82 -25.15
N SER A 146 -5.80 16.57 -24.81
CA SER A 146 -6.83 15.55 -24.56
C SER A 146 -7.64 15.85 -23.31
N TYR A 147 -7.00 16.31 -22.22
CA TYR A 147 -7.71 16.67 -21.00
C TYR A 147 -8.63 17.87 -21.18
N GLN A 148 -8.23 18.89 -21.96
CA GLN A 148 -9.09 20.02 -22.29
C GLN A 148 -10.37 19.53 -22.99
N TRP A 149 -10.23 18.62 -23.98
CA TRP A 149 -11.38 18.04 -24.65
C TRP A 149 -12.28 17.26 -23.68
N LEU A 150 -11.68 16.42 -22.82
CA LEU A 150 -12.41 15.65 -21.79
C LEU A 150 -13.13 16.59 -20.81
N TYR A 151 -12.46 17.63 -20.35
CA TYR A 151 -13.00 18.62 -19.43
C TYR A 151 -14.25 19.31 -19.97
N ASP A 152 -14.24 19.65 -21.26
CA ASP A 152 -15.33 20.37 -21.93
C ASP A 152 -16.49 19.44 -22.36
N ASN A 153 -16.26 18.13 -22.40
CA ASN A 153 -17.27 17.17 -22.91
C ASN A 153 -17.83 16.21 -21.85
N TYR A 154 -17.10 15.85 -20.80
CA TYR A 154 -17.49 14.85 -19.81
C TYR A 154 -18.39 15.46 -18.72
N ASP A 155 -19.53 14.82 -18.40
CA ASP A 155 -20.51 15.28 -17.39
C ASP A 155 -19.97 15.20 -15.95
N GLY A 156 -18.96 14.36 -15.69
CA GLY A 156 -18.24 14.33 -14.42
C GLY A 156 -17.24 15.48 -14.23
N LEU A 157 -17.00 16.31 -15.24
CA LEU A 157 -16.16 17.52 -15.22
C LEU A 157 -17.03 18.74 -15.54
N LYS A 158 -16.94 19.31 -16.74
CA LYS A 158 -17.69 20.52 -17.12
C LYS A 158 -18.64 20.31 -18.31
N GLY A 159 -18.56 19.16 -18.94
CA GLY A 159 -19.38 18.82 -20.12
C GLY A 159 -20.74 18.21 -19.74
N ASP A 160 -21.35 17.52 -20.69
CA ASP A 160 -22.69 16.93 -20.58
C ASP A 160 -22.79 15.48 -21.09
N LYS A 161 -21.66 14.89 -21.55
CA LYS A 161 -21.64 13.52 -22.07
C LYS A 161 -21.30 12.51 -20.98
N PRO A 162 -21.99 11.36 -20.92
CA PRO A 162 -21.69 10.33 -19.96
C PRO A 162 -20.34 9.64 -20.27
N LEU A 163 -19.71 9.08 -19.22
CA LEU A 163 -18.40 8.40 -19.34
C LEU A 163 -18.40 7.30 -20.41
N SER A 164 -19.51 6.58 -20.59
CA SER A 164 -19.62 5.53 -21.60
C SER A 164 -19.53 6.03 -23.05
N GLU A 165 -19.86 7.29 -23.30
CA GLU A 165 -19.64 7.96 -24.60
C GLU A 165 -18.21 8.46 -24.69
N ILE A 166 -17.71 9.11 -23.64
CA ILE A 166 -16.35 9.64 -23.54
C ILE A 166 -15.30 8.55 -23.80
N LYS A 167 -15.47 7.36 -23.25
CA LYS A 167 -14.57 6.20 -23.42
C LYS A 167 -14.39 5.78 -24.90
N LYS A 168 -15.27 6.17 -25.80
CA LYS A 168 -15.16 5.88 -27.25
C LYS A 168 -14.29 6.89 -28.01
N SER A 169 -13.94 7.98 -27.36
CA SER A 169 -13.18 9.08 -27.95
C SER A 169 -11.67 8.74 -27.99
N PRO A 170 -10.96 9.13 -29.08
CA PRO A 170 -9.51 9.02 -29.09
C PRO A 170 -8.82 9.90 -28.03
N HIS A 171 -9.45 11.00 -27.60
CA HIS A 171 -8.93 11.83 -26.52
C HIS A 171 -8.91 11.09 -25.17
N TYR A 172 -9.93 10.27 -24.88
CA TYR A 172 -9.91 9.43 -23.68
C TYR A 172 -8.74 8.46 -23.70
N GLN A 173 -8.61 7.69 -24.76
CA GLN A 173 -7.53 6.70 -24.88
C GLN A 173 -6.15 7.39 -24.86
N ASN A 174 -5.99 8.52 -25.53
CA ASN A 174 -4.75 9.28 -25.52
C ASN A 174 -4.39 9.79 -24.13
N PHE A 175 -5.39 10.34 -23.40
CA PHE A 175 -5.20 10.87 -22.05
C PHE A 175 -4.76 9.79 -21.07
N ILE A 176 -5.52 8.69 -20.94
CA ILE A 176 -5.21 7.65 -19.96
C ILE A 176 -3.86 6.98 -20.25
N THR A 177 -3.59 6.68 -21.52
CA THR A 177 -2.33 6.04 -21.91
C THR A 177 -1.13 6.97 -21.67
N LYS A 178 -1.21 8.23 -22.09
CA LYS A 178 -0.08 9.16 -21.94
C LYS A 178 0.16 9.59 -20.49
N MET A 179 -0.88 9.66 -19.66
CA MET A 179 -0.71 9.85 -18.21
C MET A 179 0.01 8.67 -17.55
N ARG A 180 -0.40 7.43 -17.86
CA ARG A 180 0.28 6.24 -17.33
C ARG A 180 1.71 6.11 -17.87
N TYR A 181 1.90 6.37 -19.17
CA TYR A 181 3.22 6.41 -19.79
C TYR A 181 4.12 7.46 -19.11
N LEU A 182 3.62 8.66 -18.87
CA LEU A 182 4.37 9.72 -18.20
C LEU A 182 4.84 9.28 -16.81
N TYR A 183 3.99 8.65 -16.02
CA TYR A 183 4.37 8.10 -14.71
C TYR A 183 5.51 7.09 -14.82
N ALA A 184 5.40 6.12 -15.74
CA ALA A 184 6.44 5.14 -15.99
C ALA A 184 7.75 5.80 -16.47
N ALA A 185 7.66 6.74 -17.41
CA ALA A 185 8.82 7.42 -17.98
C ALA A 185 9.58 8.27 -16.95
N ILE A 186 8.87 8.98 -16.07
CA ILE A 186 9.47 9.71 -14.93
C ILE A 186 10.21 8.73 -14.01
N GLY A 187 9.56 7.63 -13.61
CA GLY A 187 10.12 6.64 -12.70
C GLY A 187 11.33 5.90 -13.26
N GLY A 188 11.33 5.62 -14.57
CA GLY A 188 12.45 4.94 -15.23
C GLY A 188 13.58 5.85 -15.71
N THR A 189 13.42 7.17 -15.59
CA THR A 189 14.40 8.13 -16.09
C THR A 189 15.08 8.95 -14.99
N PHE A 190 14.30 9.40 -14.00
CA PHE A 190 14.75 10.38 -13.01
C PHE A 190 14.88 9.76 -11.62
N ASP A 191 15.52 10.51 -10.71
CA ASP A 191 15.68 10.14 -9.32
C ASP A 191 14.31 9.93 -8.62
N HIS A 192 14.28 9.03 -7.65
CA HIS A 192 13.08 8.74 -6.87
C HIS A 192 12.51 9.95 -6.13
N ALA A 193 13.35 10.95 -5.80
CA ALA A 193 12.88 12.20 -5.21
C ALA A 193 11.99 13.02 -6.16
N VAL A 194 12.10 12.79 -7.47
CA VAL A 194 11.25 13.39 -8.51
C VAL A 194 10.03 12.51 -8.77
N SER A 195 10.24 11.19 -8.92
CA SER A 195 9.21 10.29 -9.43
C SER A 195 8.14 9.92 -8.41
N TYR A 196 8.51 9.60 -7.16
CA TYR A 196 7.54 9.16 -6.15
C TYR A 196 6.52 10.23 -5.74
N PRO A 197 6.89 11.52 -5.55
CA PRO A 197 5.89 12.53 -5.22
C PRO A 197 4.90 12.81 -6.35
N TRP A 198 5.32 12.64 -7.61
CA TRP A 198 4.56 13.11 -8.76
C TRP A 198 3.14 12.53 -8.83
N VAL A 199 2.99 11.23 -8.63
CA VAL A 199 1.67 10.56 -8.69
C VAL A 199 0.74 11.07 -7.59
N THR A 200 1.28 11.46 -6.43
CA THR A 200 0.48 11.96 -5.31
C THR A 200 -0.16 13.31 -5.60
N TYR A 201 0.42 14.12 -6.51
CA TYR A 201 -0.12 15.42 -6.90
C TYR A 201 -1.42 15.32 -7.69
N LEU A 202 -1.75 14.14 -8.24
CA LEU A 202 -2.99 13.89 -8.97
C LEU A 202 -4.25 13.99 -8.08
N PHE A 203 -4.09 14.01 -6.76
CA PHE A 203 -5.17 14.25 -5.79
C PHE A 203 -5.43 15.74 -5.48
N MET A 204 -4.77 16.66 -6.17
CA MET A 204 -4.97 18.10 -5.97
C MET A 204 -6.47 18.47 -6.02
N ASN A 205 -6.90 19.35 -5.10
CA ASN A 205 -8.27 19.80 -4.88
C ASN A 205 -9.25 18.74 -4.32
N MET A 206 -8.81 17.51 -4.04
CA MET A 206 -9.63 16.50 -3.35
C MET A 206 -9.51 16.65 -1.83
N THR A 207 -10.57 16.27 -1.12
CA THR A 207 -10.51 16.09 0.33
C THR A 207 -9.98 14.69 0.67
N PRO A 208 -9.47 14.48 1.90
CA PRO A 208 -9.09 13.14 2.36
C PRO A 208 -10.17 12.07 2.18
N GLU A 209 -11.43 12.44 2.41
CA GLU A 209 -12.57 11.53 2.28
C GLU A 209 -12.83 11.14 0.82
N GLN A 210 -12.59 12.06 -0.12
CA GLN A 210 -12.68 11.75 -1.56
C GLN A 210 -11.58 10.76 -1.98
N VAL A 211 -10.35 10.98 -1.53
CA VAL A 211 -9.23 10.05 -1.79
C VAL A 211 -9.53 8.69 -1.18
N ALA A 212 -9.96 8.64 0.09
CA ALA A 212 -10.37 7.39 0.75
C ALA A 212 -11.50 6.67 -0.01
N GLY A 213 -12.48 7.41 -0.53
CA GLY A 213 -13.57 6.86 -1.33
C GLY A 213 -13.10 6.25 -2.66
N ILE A 214 -12.14 6.89 -3.34
CA ILE A 214 -11.50 6.35 -4.55
C ILE A 214 -10.72 5.09 -4.21
N THR A 215 -9.89 5.12 -3.17
CA THR A 215 -9.10 3.97 -2.70
C THR A 215 -9.97 2.75 -2.38
N ALA A 216 -11.08 2.94 -1.66
CA ALA A 216 -12.00 1.86 -1.34
C ALA A 216 -12.62 1.22 -2.59
N LYS A 217 -13.02 2.03 -3.56
CA LYS A 217 -13.55 1.55 -4.85
C LYS A 217 -12.48 0.82 -5.66
N THR A 218 -11.26 1.31 -5.66
CA THR A 218 -10.12 0.66 -6.31
C THR A 218 -9.88 -0.73 -5.72
N ILE A 219 -9.83 -0.87 -4.40
CA ILE A 219 -9.64 -2.16 -3.74
C ILE A 219 -10.78 -3.13 -4.09
N GLU A 220 -12.02 -2.65 -4.09
CA GLU A 220 -13.17 -3.49 -4.42
C GLU A 220 -13.12 -3.96 -5.89
N TRP A 221 -12.78 -3.07 -6.82
CA TRP A 221 -12.55 -3.42 -8.21
C TRP A 221 -11.43 -4.45 -8.34
N GLN A 222 -10.28 -4.21 -7.75
CA GLN A 222 -9.09 -5.06 -7.86
C GLN A 222 -9.29 -6.48 -7.30
N LYS A 223 -10.19 -6.68 -6.33
CA LYS A 223 -10.49 -8.02 -5.78
C LYS A 223 -10.98 -9.01 -6.84
N SER A 224 -11.73 -8.53 -7.83
CA SER A 224 -12.31 -9.35 -8.89
C SER A 224 -11.40 -9.48 -10.12
N GLU A 225 -10.40 -8.62 -10.24
CA GLU A 225 -9.51 -8.61 -11.38
C GLU A 225 -8.46 -9.74 -11.30
N PRO A 226 -8.08 -10.35 -12.44
CA PRO A 226 -6.98 -11.30 -12.49
C PRO A 226 -5.65 -10.61 -12.16
N VAL A 227 -4.67 -11.39 -11.71
CA VAL A 227 -3.29 -10.90 -11.61
C VAL A 227 -2.62 -11.04 -12.96
N GLU A 228 -2.48 -9.94 -13.66
CA GLU A 228 -1.92 -9.92 -15.02
C GLU A 228 -1.27 -8.59 -15.37
N GLY A 229 -0.40 -8.60 -16.39
CA GLY A 229 0.09 -7.39 -17.04
C GLY A 229 -0.93 -6.89 -18.07
N VAL A 230 -1.19 -5.60 -18.05
CA VAL A 230 -2.07 -4.91 -19.01
C VAL A 230 -1.23 -3.93 -19.83
N VAL A 231 -1.45 -3.87 -21.12
CA VAL A 231 -0.75 -2.95 -22.02
C VAL A 231 -1.75 -1.96 -22.62
N TRP A 232 -1.40 -0.68 -22.56
CA TRP A 232 -2.12 0.40 -23.23
C TRP A 232 -1.27 1.04 -24.32
N GLU A 233 -1.88 1.30 -25.47
CA GLU A 233 -1.28 2.04 -26.58
C GLU A 233 -2.09 3.29 -26.88
N SER A 234 -1.44 4.44 -27.07
CA SER A 234 -2.13 5.67 -27.44
C SER A 234 -2.59 5.61 -28.90
N PRO A 235 -3.75 6.24 -29.24
CA PRO A 235 -4.36 6.05 -30.55
C PRO A 235 -3.53 6.65 -31.68
N ALA A 236 -3.30 5.88 -32.75
CA ALA A 236 -2.60 6.36 -33.95
C ALA A 236 -3.35 7.50 -34.69
N SER A 237 -4.66 7.64 -34.44
CA SER A 237 -5.47 8.75 -34.96
C SER A 237 -5.20 10.09 -34.27
N LEU A 238 -4.55 10.07 -33.09
CA LEU A 238 -4.20 11.27 -32.31
C LEU A 238 -2.77 11.14 -31.74
N PRO A 239 -1.73 11.09 -32.59
CA PRO A 239 -0.37 10.85 -32.15
C PRO A 239 0.23 12.02 -31.36
N GLY A 240 -0.21 13.26 -31.64
CA GLY A 240 0.30 14.49 -31.04
C GLY A 240 1.80 14.71 -31.26
N GLN A 241 2.45 15.42 -30.32
CA GLN A 241 3.88 15.75 -30.39
C GLN A 241 4.77 14.60 -29.91
N ALA A 242 4.29 13.79 -28.96
CA ALA A 242 5.02 12.63 -28.47
C ALA A 242 5.02 11.45 -29.46
N GLY A 243 4.07 11.42 -30.40
CA GLY A 243 3.82 10.27 -31.26
C GLY A 243 2.96 9.22 -30.52
N VAL A 244 2.88 8.02 -31.10
CA VAL A 244 2.23 6.87 -30.46
C VAL A 244 3.16 6.29 -29.41
N VAL A 245 2.66 6.18 -28.17
CA VAL A 245 3.40 5.58 -27.04
C VAL A 245 2.65 4.36 -26.50
N GLU A 246 3.41 3.45 -25.91
CA GLU A 246 2.91 2.26 -25.24
C GLU A 246 3.35 2.28 -23.79
N THR A 247 2.53 1.75 -22.90
CA THR A 247 2.84 1.60 -21.48
C THR A 247 2.15 0.36 -20.94
N ASP A 248 2.70 -0.19 -19.87
CA ASP A 248 2.13 -1.33 -19.16
C ASP A 248 1.85 -1.00 -17.70
N TRP A 249 1.06 -1.84 -17.06
CA TRP A 249 0.79 -1.82 -15.63
C TRP A 249 0.32 -3.20 -15.16
N HIS A 250 0.29 -3.42 -13.84
CA HIS A 250 -0.11 -4.72 -13.28
C HIS A 250 -1.47 -4.60 -12.60
N ASN A 251 -2.38 -5.49 -13.01
CA ASN A 251 -3.70 -5.67 -12.40
C ASN A 251 -3.66 -6.71 -11.29
N GLY A 252 -4.63 -6.67 -10.38
CA GLY A 252 -4.78 -7.70 -9.35
C GLY A 252 -4.13 -7.38 -8.00
N PHE A 253 -4.22 -6.12 -7.54
CA PHE A 253 -3.84 -5.74 -6.17
C PHE A 253 -4.57 -6.60 -5.13
N ARG A 254 -3.84 -7.08 -4.09
CA ARG A 254 -4.37 -7.90 -3.00
C ARG A 254 -3.83 -7.47 -1.65
N LEU A 255 -4.68 -7.48 -0.63
CA LEU A 255 -4.25 -7.43 0.76
C LEU A 255 -3.79 -8.82 1.18
N VAL A 256 -2.64 -8.91 1.84
CA VAL A 256 -2.00 -10.18 2.23
C VAL A 256 -2.50 -10.63 3.61
N PRO A 257 -3.20 -11.77 3.72
CA PRO A 257 -3.79 -12.22 4.99
C PRO A 257 -2.74 -12.46 6.09
N GLU A 258 -1.57 -12.97 5.74
CA GLU A 258 -0.48 -13.22 6.67
C GLU A 258 0.04 -11.92 7.30
N MET A 259 0.10 -10.83 6.52
CA MET A 259 0.49 -9.52 7.03
C MET A 259 -0.60 -8.92 7.91
N GLN A 260 -1.87 -9.11 7.57
CA GLN A 260 -2.99 -8.70 8.42
C GLN A 260 -2.95 -9.39 9.78
N ASP A 261 -2.68 -10.70 9.82
CA ASP A 261 -2.52 -11.47 11.04
C ASP A 261 -1.30 -10.97 11.85
N LEU A 262 -0.16 -10.74 11.20
CA LEU A 262 1.05 -10.23 11.84
C LEU A 262 0.80 -8.88 12.55
N TYR A 263 0.14 -7.94 11.89
CA TYR A 263 -0.22 -6.65 12.49
C TYR A 263 -1.06 -6.83 13.77
N GLN A 264 -2.10 -7.67 13.69
CA GLN A 264 -2.98 -7.93 14.84
C GLN A 264 -2.24 -8.60 15.99
N VAL A 265 -1.39 -9.59 15.69
CA VAL A 265 -0.64 -10.32 16.73
C VAL A 265 0.39 -9.41 17.40
N LEU A 266 1.08 -8.55 16.64
CA LEU A 266 2.00 -7.55 17.20
C LEU A 266 1.27 -6.60 18.15
N GLN A 267 0.17 -5.98 17.71
CA GLN A 267 -0.60 -5.03 18.53
C GLN A 267 -1.16 -5.69 19.80
N LYS A 268 -1.78 -6.86 19.69
CA LYS A 268 -2.27 -7.64 20.83
C LYS A 268 -1.15 -8.09 21.77
N SER A 269 0.08 -8.11 21.28
CA SER A 269 1.27 -8.43 22.08
C SER A 269 1.92 -7.20 22.70
N GLY A 270 1.31 -6.01 22.56
CA GLY A 270 1.82 -4.75 23.11
C GLY A 270 3.01 -4.17 22.33
N ILE A 271 3.19 -4.58 21.07
CA ILE A 271 4.18 -4.01 20.16
C ILE A 271 3.46 -3.00 19.27
N ASP A 272 3.93 -1.74 19.26
CA ASP A 272 3.33 -0.71 18.43
C ASP A 272 3.68 -0.94 16.95
N VAL A 273 2.70 -0.75 16.07
CA VAL A 273 2.88 -0.96 14.63
C VAL A 273 2.86 0.38 13.90
N TYR A 274 3.91 0.67 13.17
CA TYR A 274 4.03 1.85 12.31
C TYR A 274 4.06 1.45 10.84
N VAL A 275 3.43 2.26 10.01
CA VAL A 275 3.49 2.14 8.54
C VAL A 275 4.23 3.33 7.98
N ILE A 276 5.24 3.09 7.12
CA ILE A 276 5.99 4.14 6.42
C ILE A 276 6.03 3.78 4.93
N SER A 277 5.17 4.44 4.14
CA SER A 277 4.99 4.18 2.69
C SER A 277 5.42 5.37 1.84
N ALA A 278 5.86 5.11 0.62
CA ALA A 278 6.13 6.13 -0.39
C ALA A 278 4.87 6.62 -1.14
N SER A 279 3.72 6.02 -0.89
CA SER A 279 2.43 6.40 -1.44
C SER A 279 1.83 7.62 -0.73
N ASN A 280 0.74 8.16 -1.26
CA ASN A 280 0.01 9.28 -0.65
C ASN A 280 -0.55 8.90 0.74
N LEU A 281 -0.43 9.81 1.69
CA LEU A 281 -0.86 9.58 3.07
C LEU A 281 -2.34 9.18 3.18
N GLU A 282 -3.23 9.82 2.43
CA GLU A 282 -4.67 9.58 2.55
C GLU A 282 -5.06 8.22 1.97
N VAL A 283 -4.34 7.76 0.94
CA VAL A 283 -4.50 6.41 0.39
C VAL A 283 -4.12 5.38 1.45
N ILE A 284 -2.93 5.48 2.04
CA ILE A 284 -2.44 4.51 3.04
C ILE A 284 -3.30 4.55 4.32
N LYS A 285 -3.59 5.75 4.84
CA LYS A 285 -4.45 5.91 6.04
C LYS A 285 -5.81 5.25 5.85
N SER A 286 -6.45 5.44 4.70
CA SER A 286 -7.77 4.89 4.43
C SER A 286 -7.84 3.35 4.53
N ILE A 287 -6.70 2.68 4.42
CA ILE A 287 -6.58 1.21 4.50
C ILE A 287 -6.16 0.79 5.91
N VAL A 288 -5.01 1.28 6.37
CA VAL A 288 -4.35 0.71 7.55
C VAL A 288 -4.98 1.14 8.87
N THR A 289 -5.76 2.22 8.90
CA THR A 289 -6.52 2.60 10.09
C THR A 289 -7.79 1.77 10.28
N GLN A 290 -8.23 1.06 9.27
CA GLN A 290 -9.41 0.19 9.31
C GLN A 290 -9.04 -1.23 9.72
N ALA A 291 -10.02 -1.96 10.23
CA ALA A 291 -9.87 -3.39 10.45
C ALA A 291 -9.58 -4.11 9.12
N PRO A 292 -8.72 -5.13 9.11
CA PRO A 292 -8.11 -5.79 10.25
C PRO A 292 -6.79 -5.17 10.75
N TYR A 293 -6.23 -4.16 10.09
CA TYR A 293 -4.95 -3.55 10.47
C TYR A 293 -5.05 -2.71 11.74
N SER A 294 -6.05 -1.82 11.82
CA SER A 294 -6.37 -0.99 12.98
C SER A 294 -5.16 -0.19 13.54
N VAL A 295 -4.29 0.28 12.65
CA VAL A 295 -3.13 1.11 13.02
C VAL A 295 -3.62 2.51 13.39
N PRO A 296 -3.23 3.06 14.56
CA PRO A 296 -3.57 4.44 14.91
C PRO A 296 -3.06 5.44 13.86
N GLU A 297 -3.84 6.47 13.52
CA GLU A 297 -3.44 7.48 12.52
C GLU A 297 -2.08 8.10 12.81
N SER A 298 -1.75 8.34 14.10
CA SER A 298 -0.47 8.90 14.52
C SER A 298 0.74 7.97 14.31
N GLN A 299 0.49 6.73 13.87
CA GLN A 299 1.50 5.72 13.56
C GLN A 299 1.60 5.47 12.04
N VAL A 300 0.91 6.27 11.23
CA VAL A 300 0.97 6.17 9.76
C VAL A 300 1.73 7.37 9.19
N PHE A 301 2.80 7.07 8.48
CA PHE A 301 3.63 8.03 7.76
C PHE A 301 3.67 7.65 6.28
N ALA A 302 3.45 8.64 5.42
CA ALA A 302 3.49 8.45 3.97
C ALA A 302 3.78 9.80 3.31
N MET A 303 3.68 9.95 1.99
CA MET A 303 3.88 11.25 1.35
C MET A 303 2.80 12.24 1.79
N HIS A 304 3.23 13.27 2.50
CA HIS A 304 2.36 14.31 3.04
C HIS A 304 2.23 15.47 2.05
N LEU A 305 1.01 15.77 1.62
CA LEU A 305 0.71 17.00 0.90
C LEU A 305 0.17 18.06 1.85
N LEU A 306 0.49 19.33 1.59
CA LEU A 306 -0.13 20.46 2.25
C LEU A 306 -1.63 20.50 1.90
N ARG A 307 -2.42 21.11 2.80
CA ARG A 307 -3.86 21.27 2.63
C ARG A 307 -4.26 22.75 2.63
N THR A 308 -5.28 23.05 1.86
CA THR A 308 -5.96 24.35 1.90
C THR A 308 -6.75 24.52 3.21
N LYS A 309 -7.28 25.74 3.44
CA LYS A 309 -8.19 26.00 4.58
C LYS A 309 -9.46 25.15 4.55
N ASP A 310 -9.90 24.76 3.36
CA ASP A 310 -11.07 23.90 3.15
C ASP A 310 -10.73 22.40 3.16
N ASN A 311 -9.58 22.05 3.75
CA ASN A 311 -9.10 20.66 3.89
C ASN A 311 -8.89 19.92 2.57
N LYS A 312 -8.64 20.63 1.47
CA LYS A 312 -8.32 20.02 0.18
C LYS A 312 -6.82 19.88 0.00
N LEU A 313 -6.38 18.78 -0.58
CA LEU A 313 -4.98 18.54 -0.91
C LEU A 313 -4.48 19.55 -1.94
N THR A 314 -3.23 19.97 -1.80
CA THR A 314 -2.50 20.75 -2.79
C THR A 314 -1.54 19.83 -3.56
N SER A 315 -0.77 20.38 -4.51
CA SER A 315 0.34 19.66 -5.13
C SER A 315 1.68 19.91 -4.43
N ASP A 316 1.70 20.46 -3.23
CA ASP A 316 2.92 20.77 -2.49
C ASP A 316 3.13 19.77 -1.36
N LEU A 317 4.33 19.22 -1.26
CA LEU A 317 4.73 18.39 -0.13
C LEU A 317 4.84 19.24 1.14
N ASP A 318 4.42 18.67 2.27
CA ASP A 318 4.62 19.31 3.57
C ASP A 318 6.10 19.20 3.98
N PRO A 319 6.83 20.32 4.08
CA PRO A 319 8.26 20.30 4.36
C PRO A 319 8.60 19.82 5.80
N VAL A 320 7.60 19.65 6.65
CA VAL A 320 7.80 19.07 7.99
C VAL A 320 8.11 17.59 7.91
N TYR A 321 7.63 16.88 6.88
CA TYR A 321 7.81 15.45 6.73
C TYR A 321 8.87 15.13 5.67
N PRO A 322 9.82 14.20 5.96
CA PRO A 322 10.68 13.66 4.91
C PRO A 322 9.85 12.97 3.82
N GLN A 323 10.35 12.95 2.61
CA GLN A 323 9.80 12.04 1.59
C GLN A 323 10.03 10.60 2.04
N THR A 324 8.97 9.84 2.24
CA THR A 324 8.95 8.52 2.90
C THR A 324 9.44 7.38 1.99
N GLN A 325 10.59 7.59 1.34
CA GLN A 325 11.29 6.61 0.53
C GLN A 325 12.81 6.67 0.80
N GLY A 326 13.53 5.56 0.63
CA GLY A 326 14.96 5.47 0.85
C GLY A 326 15.38 5.99 2.23
N LYS A 327 16.32 6.93 2.27
CA LYS A 327 16.79 7.56 3.51
C LYS A 327 15.69 8.28 4.29
N GLY A 328 14.68 8.80 3.60
CA GLY A 328 13.57 9.49 4.24
C GLY A 328 12.74 8.59 5.15
N LYS A 329 12.67 7.27 4.92
CA LYS A 329 12.06 6.31 5.87
C LYS A 329 12.85 6.27 7.18
N THR A 330 14.18 6.17 7.12
CA THR A 330 15.05 6.24 8.30
C THR A 330 14.91 7.58 9.04
N GLU A 331 14.88 8.69 8.29
CA GLU A 331 14.71 10.03 8.87
C GLU A 331 13.35 10.18 9.58
N THR A 332 12.29 9.61 9.00
CA THR A 332 10.96 9.56 9.61
C THR A 332 10.99 8.80 10.94
N ILE A 333 11.64 7.64 11.00
CA ILE A 333 11.80 6.87 12.24
C ILE A 333 12.55 7.69 13.29
N ARG A 334 13.68 8.28 12.94
CA ARG A 334 14.51 9.09 13.86
C ARG A 334 13.78 10.32 14.37
N LYS A 335 13.05 11.02 13.51
CA LYS A 335 12.39 12.27 13.82
C LYS A 335 11.12 12.10 14.65
N PHE A 336 10.28 11.11 14.34
CA PHE A 336 8.93 11.03 14.87
C PHE A 336 8.65 9.82 15.77
N ILE A 337 9.48 8.78 15.71
CA ILE A 337 9.21 7.50 16.36
C ILE A 337 10.24 7.19 17.45
N GLN A 338 11.51 7.13 17.13
CA GLN A 338 12.60 6.60 17.93
C GLN A 338 12.64 7.18 19.37
N ASN A 339 12.38 8.46 19.54
CA ASN A 339 12.39 9.11 20.84
C ASN A 339 11.31 8.58 21.81
N LYS A 340 10.21 8.06 21.30
CA LYS A 340 9.14 7.41 22.10
C LYS A 340 9.61 6.11 22.74
N TYR A 341 10.67 5.51 22.21
CA TYR A 341 11.21 4.21 22.60
C TYR A 341 12.65 4.32 23.14
N ALA A 342 12.94 5.40 23.85
CA ALA A 342 14.24 5.69 24.47
C ALA A 342 15.44 5.66 23.46
N GLY A 343 15.19 6.09 22.22
CA GLY A 343 16.20 6.14 21.19
C GLY A 343 16.49 4.80 20.51
N LYS A 344 15.70 3.75 20.78
CA LYS A 344 15.87 2.42 20.14
C LYS A 344 15.37 2.41 18.71
N GLY A 345 15.98 1.58 17.88
CA GLY A 345 15.47 1.22 16.56
C GLY A 345 14.22 0.30 16.62
N PRO A 346 13.58 0.02 15.47
CA PRO A 346 12.45 -0.90 15.41
C PRO A 346 12.86 -2.32 15.82
N LEU A 347 12.00 -3.02 16.56
CA LEU A 347 12.17 -4.43 16.88
C LEU A 347 12.11 -5.29 15.60
N LEU A 348 11.15 -4.98 14.75
CA LEU A 348 10.91 -5.58 13.44
C LEU A 348 10.82 -4.48 12.38
N VAL A 349 11.49 -4.68 11.25
CA VAL A 349 11.30 -3.87 10.06
C VAL A 349 10.97 -4.76 8.86
N ALA A 350 9.98 -4.38 8.05
CA ALA A 350 9.57 -5.13 6.87
C ALA A 350 9.54 -4.24 5.63
N GLY A 351 9.98 -4.78 4.48
CA GLY A 351 10.01 -4.10 3.18
C GLY A 351 10.35 -5.05 2.03
N ASP A 352 10.43 -4.53 0.80
CA ASP A 352 10.61 -5.33 -0.41
C ASP A 352 11.57 -4.72 -1.44
N SER A 353 11.95 -3.45 -1.28
CA SER A 353 12.62 -2.69 -2.33
C SER A 353 13.78 -1.82 -1.84
N GLU A 354 14.47 -1.19 -2.79
CA GLU A 354 15.52 -0.21 -2.52
C GLU A 354 15.00 1.00 -1.74
N GLY A 355 13.68 1.27 -1.84
CA GLY A 355 12.99 2.28 -1.04
C GLY A 355 13.00 2.02 0.47
N ASP A 356 13.25 0.76 0.88
CA ASP A 356 13.22 0.30 2.27
C ASP A 356 14.60 0.02 2.86
N GLN A 357 15.59 -0.19 1.99
CA GLN A 357 16.91 -0.71 2.38
C GLN A 357 17.59 0.08 3.50
N ASN A 358 17.37 1.42 3.55
CA ASN A 358 17.95 2.25 4.60
C ASN A 358 17.32 1.95 5.96
N MET A 359 15.98 1.93 6.09
CA MET A 359 15.35 1.60 7.36
C MET A 359 15.64 0.17 7.82
N MET A 360 15.97 -0.75 6.90
CA MET A 360 16.36 -2.13 7.19
C MET A 360 17.79 -2.27 7.69
N SER A 361 18.68 -1.33 7.36
CA SER A 361 20.13 -1.42 7.66
C SER A 361 20.62 -0.38 8.68
N ASP A 362 19.93 0.74 8.86
CA ASP A 362 20.43 1.89 9.63
C ASP A 362 20.23 1.76 11.15
N PHE A 363 19.56 0.72 11.65
CA PHE A 363 19.29 0.47 13.06
C PHE A 363 19.92 -0.86 13.50
N PRO A 364 21.13 -0.82 14.12
CA PRO A 364 21.87 -2.04 14.47
C PRO A 364 21.17 -2.89 15.55
N ASP A 365 20.30 -2.30 16.34
CA ASP A 365 19.53 -2.93 17.40
C ASP A 365 18.18 -3.54 16.93
N THR A 366 17.85 -3.43 15.67
CA THR A 366 16.73 -4.17 15.06
C THR A 366 16.95 -5.66 15.24
N GLU A 367 15.95 -6.38 15.80
CA GLU A 367 16.06 -7.82 16.06
C GLU A 367 15.76 -8.63 14.80
N VAL A 368 14.73 -8.23 14.02
CA VAL A 368 14.30 -8.94 12.81
C VAL A 368 14.13 -7.98 11.64
N VAL A 369 14.71 -8.31 10.51
CA VAL A 369 14.49 -7.70 9.20
C VAL A 369 13.72 -8.70 8.33
N LEU A 370 12.47 -8.39 7.97
CA LEU A 370 11.64 -9.22 7.10
C LEU A 370 11.62 -8.64 5.69
N ILE A 371 12.09 -9.41 4.72
CA ILE A 371 12.08 -9.03 3.31
C ILE A 371 11.04 -9.85 2.57
N ILE A 372 10.14 -9.20 1.85
CA ILE A 372 9.30 -9.87 0.86
C ILE A 372 10.11 -10.00 -0.44
N ASN A 373 10.39 -11.22 -0.83
CA ASN A 373 11.28 -11.50 -1.95
C ASN A 373 10.67 -11.04 -3.28
N ARG A 374 11.36 -10.11 -3.94
CA ARG A 374 11.08 -9.64 -5.30
C ARG A 374 12.29 -9.74 -6.23
N LEU A 375 13.30 -10.50 -5.85
CA LEU A 375 14.53 -10.68 -6.64
C LEU A 375 15.19 -9.34 -7.02
N ARG A 376 15.30 -8.42 -6.04
CA ARG A 376 15.94 -7.11 -6.25
C ARG A 376 17.41 -7.29 -6.67
N SER A 377 17.99 -6.25 -7.31
CA SER A 377 19.35 -6.32 -7.82
C SER A 377 20.34 -6.78 -6.74
N PRO A 378 21.21 -7.76 -7.03
CA PRO A 378 22.18 -8.27 -6.08
C PRO A 378 23.23 -7.24 -5.62
N ASP A 379 23.36 -6.13 -6.33
CA ASP A 379 24.30 -5.06 -6.02
C ASP A 379 23.75 -3.99 -5.07
N THR A 380 22.47 -4.07 -4.74
CA THR A 380 21.81 -3.19 -3.77
C THR A 380 21.91 -3.72 -2.35
N ILE A 381 21.70 -2.84 -1.35
CA ILE A 381 21.70 -3.25 0.06
C ILE A 381 20.64 -4.33 0.30
N ILE A 382 19.41 -4.14 -0.20
CA ILE A 382 18.34 -5.14 -0.03
C ILE A 382 18.66 -6.45 -0.76
N GLY A 383 19.34 -6.40 -1.90
CA GLY A 383 19.83 -7.61 -2.58
C GLY A 383 20.85 -8.36 -1.75
N GLN A 384 21.79 -7.67 -1.09
CA GLN A 384 22.74 -8.27 -0.17
C GLN A 384 22.07 -8.84 1.08
N LEU A 385 21.10 -8.13 1.66
CA LEU A 385 20.29 -8.63 2.78
C LEU A 385 19.49 -9.89 2.36
N SER A 386 18.96 -9.93 1.14
CA SER A 386 18.27 -11.12 0.61
C SER A 386 19.20 -12.33 0.50
N LYS A 387 20.44 -12.15 0.05
CA LYS A 387 21.47 -13.21 0.04
C LYS A 387 21.84 -13.66 1.45
N GLN A 388 21.95 -12.71 2.38
CA GLN A 388 22.18 -13.00 3.79
C GLN A 388 21.05 -13.87 4.36
N ALA A 389 19.78 -13.51 4.10
CA ALA A 389 18.62 -14.28 4.55
C ALA A 389 18.63 -15.73 4.02
N VAL A 390 19.02 -15.93 2.76
CA VAL A 390 19.15 -17.28 2.19
C VAL A 390 20.25 -18.07 2.89
N LYS A 391 21.39 -17.45 3.20
CA LYS A 391 22.50 -18.08 3.91
C LYS A 391 22.19 -18.39 5.37
N GLU A 392 21.42 -17.53 6.04
CA GLU A 392 21.05 -17.67 7.45
C GLU A 392 19.82 -18.56 7.69
N HIS A 393 19.10 -18.95 6.63
CA HIS A 393 17.93 -19.79 6.76
C HIS A 393 18.22 -21.09 7.51
N GLY A 394 17.44 -21.35 8.54
CA GLY A 394 17.65 -22.47 9.44
C GLY A 394 18.61 -22.20 10.61
N GLN A 395 19.26 -21.05 10.70
CA GLN A 395 20.14 -20.68 11.80
C GLN A 395 19.32 -20.02 12.93
N LYS A 396 19.60 -20.40 14.17
CA LYS A 396 18.86 -19.93 15.34
C LYS A 396 18.95 -18.42 15.57
N ASP A 397 20.06 -17.82 15.19
CA ASP A 397 20.41 -16.42 15.35
C ASP A 397 20.24 -15.59 14.06
N ALA A 398 19.52 -16.13 13.08
CA ALA A 398 19.22 -15.40 11.85
C ALA A 398 18.53 -14.07 12.17
N LYS A 399 19.06 -12.99 11.60
CA LYS A 399 18.52 -11.64 11.76
C LYS A 399 17.66 -11.23 10.57
N VAL A 400 17.96 -11.76 9.39
CA VAL A 400 17.27 -11.40 8.14
C VAL A 400 16.43 -12.58 7.68
N LEU A 401 15.16 -12.33 7.47
CA LEU A 401 14.17 -13.30 6.99
C LEU A 401 13.75 -12.93 5.57
N LEU A 402 13.59 -13.92 4.70
CA LEU A 402 13.13 -13.75 3.32
C LEU A 402 11.85 -14.54 3.11
N GLN A 403 10.74 -13.87 2.85
CA GLN A 403 9.45 -14.48 2.56
C GLN A 403 9.20 -14.52 1.06
N GLY A 404 8.97 -15.69 0.53
CA GLY A 404 8.63 -15.87 -0.88
C GLY A 404 7.18 -15.56 -1.21
N ARG A 405 6.96 -15.23 -2.48
CA ARG A 405 5.61 -14.98 -3.03
C ARG A 405 5.51 -15.45 -4.48
N ASN A 406 4.30 -15.67 -4.94
CA ASN A 406 3.98 -16.00 -6.33
C ASN A 406 3.20 -14.85 -6.97
N ASP A 407 3.82 -14.16 -7.92
CA ASP A 407 3.22 -13.00 -8.59
C ASP A 407 2.09 -13.38 -9.55
N SER A 408 1.96 -14.65 -9.96
CA SER A 408 0.82 -15.07 -10.76
C SER A 408 -0.47 -15.29 -9.95
N THR A 409 -0.36 -15.38 -8.63
CA THR A 409 -1.49 -15.63 -7.73
C THR A 409 -1.68 -14.52 -6.68
N GLY A 410 -0.67 -13.68 -6.50
CA GLY A 410 -0.70 -12.59 -5.51
C GLY A 410 -0.62 -13.06 -4.05
N VAL A 411 -0.10 -14.26 -3.78
CA VAL A 411 -0.03 -14.84 -2.42
C VAL A 411 1.40 -15.19 -2.03
N PHE A 412 1.65 -15.26 -0.73
CA PHE A 412 2.88 -15.82 -0.22
C PHE A 412 3.01 -17.30 -0.58
N VAL A 413 4.24 -17.81 -0.56
CA VAL A 413 4.54 -19.24 -0.69
C VAL A 413 5.33 -19.69 0.54
N PRO A 414 5.16 -20.95 1.03
CA PRO A 414 5.79 -21.42 2.27
C PRO A 414 7.29 -21.72 2.06
N SER A 415 8.01 -20.79 1.47
CA SER A 415 9.45 -20.83 1.20
C SER A 415 9.99 -19.43 0.97
N GLN A 416 11.31 -19.31 0.79
CA GLN A 416 11.99 -18.07 0.41
C GLN A 416 11.86 -17.72 -1.08
N LEU A 417 11.25 -18.58 -1.89
CA LEU A 417 11.28 -18.47 -3.34
C LEU A 417 10.25 -17.47 -3.85
N HIS A 418 10.66 -16.58 -4.74
CA HIS A 418 9.79 -15.71 -5.52
C HIS A 418 9.54 -16.32 -6.90
N THR A 419 8.28 -16.45 -7.28
CA THR A 419 7.85 -16.85 -8.61
C THR A 419 7.33 -15.63 -9.37
N PRO A 420 8.09 -15.08 -10.34
CA PRO A 420 7.65 -13.96 -11.15
C PRO A 420 6.38 -14.26 -11.93
N LEU A 421 5.65 -13.23 -12.32
CA LEU A 421 4.43 -13.35 -13.13
C LEU A 421 4.70 -14.19 -14.40
N GLY A 422 3.87 -15.22 -14.63
CA GLY A 422 3.98 -16.13 -15.76
C GLY A 422 5.11 -17.16 -15.66
N ALA A 423 5.99 -17.09 -14.65
CA ALA A 423 7.03 -18.08 -14.44
C ALA A 423 6.47 -19.36 -13.80
N LYS A 424 7.09 -20.50 -14.09
CA LYS A 424 6.72 -21.82 -13.51
C LYS A 424 7.48 -22.13 -12.23
N GLU A 425 8.66 -21.60 -12.07
CA GLU A 425 9.58 -21.92 -10.96
C GLU A 425 9.95 -20.66 -10.18
N GLY A 426 9.95 -20.82 -8.87
CA GLY A 426 10.41 -19.78 -7.96
C GLY A 426 11.93 -19.82 -7.79
N ARG A 427 12.53 -18.67 -7.42
CA ARG A 427 13.95 -18.52 -7.15
C ARG A 427 14.23 -17.51 -6.04
N ALA A 428 15.43 -17.57 -5.47
CA ALA A 428 15.98 -16.58 -4.55
C ALA A 428 17.41 -16.22 -4.99
N LEU A 429 17.90 -15.06 -4.55
CA LEU A 429 19.31 -14.67 -4.78
C LEU A 429 20.23 -15.59 -3.97
N LYS A 430 21.31 -16.08 -4.62
CA LYS A 430 22.33 -16.92 -3.98
C LYS A 430 23.64 -16.16 -3.81
#